data_7230c72cfbe7d68feeb1191cbd6b8207
#
_entry.id   7230c72cfbe7d68feeb1191cbd6b8207
#
_cell.length_a   1.000
_cell.length_b   1.000
_cell.length_c   1.000
_cell.angle_alpha   90.00
_cell.angle_beta   90.00
_cell.angle_gamma   90.00
#
_symmetry.space_group_name_H-M   'P 1'
#
loop_
_entity.id
_entity.type
_entity.pdbx_description
1 polymer ?
#
loop_
_entity_poly.entity_id
_entity_poly.type
_entity_poly.pdbx_seq_one_letter_code
_entity_poly.pdbx_strand_id
1 'polypeptide(L)' 'MKFKDVKRFLTINRSEINAYIGLVMKARNAYIDERKPIEDVDELLCKLMRIKNRLRV' A
#
# COMPACT_ATOMS: atom_id res chain seq x y z
N MET A 1 7.69 -9.09 -8.72
CA MET A 1 6.31 -8.91 -9.20
C MET A 1 6.33 -8.24 -10.57
N LYS A 2 5.59 -8.78 -11.52
CA LYS A 2 5.54 -8.22 -12.85
C LYS A 2 4.63 -6.99 -12.88
N PHE A 3 4.93 -6.07 -13.78
CA PHE A 3 4.16 -4.85 -13.92
C PHE A 3 2.67 -5.09 -14.17
N LYS A 4 2.33 -6.15 -14.89
CA LYS A 4 0.93 -6.50 -15.13
C LYS A 4 0.18 -6.83 -13.85
N ASP A 5 0.86 -7.46 -12.89
CA ASP A 5 0.24 -7.79 -11.61
C ASP A 5 -0.04 -6.53 -10.81
N VAL A 6 0.84 -5.55 -10.90
CA VAL A 6 0.62 -4.25 -10.24
C VAL A 6 -0.62 -3.57 -10.80
N LYS A 7 -0.82 -3.63 -12.12
CA LYS A 7 -2.01 -3.05 -12.75
C LYS A 7 -3.30 -3.71 -12.24
N ARG A 8 -3.27 -5.02 -12.01
CA ARG A 8 -4.44 -5.72 -11.49
C ARG A 8 -4.80 -5.23 -10.10
N PHE A 9 -3.82 -4.91 -9.27
CA PHE A 9 -4.09 -4.35 -7.97
C PHE A 9 -4.78 -2.99 -8.04
N LEU A 10 -4.59 -2.26 -9.10
CA LEU A 10 -5.23 -0.96 -9.29
C LEU A 10 -6.73 -1.06 -9.56
N THR A 11 -7.23 -2.25 -9.86
CA THR A 11 -8.66 -2.45 -10.11
C THR A 11 -9.42 -2.96 -8.88
N ILE A 12 -8.75 -3.04 -7.74
CA ILE A 12 -9.39 -3.52 -6.51
C ILE A 12 -10.39 -2.48 -5.99
N ASN A 13 -11.37 -2.95 -5.23
CA ASN A 13 -12.39 -2.07 -4.69
C ASN A 13 -11.89 -1.35 -3.42
N ARG A 14 -12.72 -0.42 -2.92
CA ARG A 14 -12.36 0.40 -1.76
C ARG A 14 -12.07 -0.42 -0.52
N SER A 15 -12.83 -1.47 -0.29
CA SER A 15 -12.64 -2.32 0.89
C SER A 15 -11.29 -3.01 0.85
N GLU A 16 -10.90 -3.50 -0.32
CA GLU A 16 -9.61 -4.16 -0.49
C GLU A 16 -8.45 -3.19 -0.31
N ILE A 17 -8.57 -1.98 -0.84
CA ILE A 17 -7.49 -1.00 -0.72
C ILE A 17 -7.27 -0.62 0.75
N ASN A 18 -8.33 -0.50 1.54
CA ASN A 18 -8.21 -0.23 2.96
C ASN A 18 -7.49 -1.36 3.69
N ALA A 19 -7.79 -2.61 3.32
CA ALA A 19 -7.10 -3.77 3.88
C ALA A 19 -5.60 -3.74 3.56
N TYR A 20 -5.25 -3.43 2.33
CA TYR A 20 -3.84 -3.33 1.93
C TYR A 20 -3.13 -2.21 2.67
N ILE A 21 -3.77 -1.06 2.82
CA ILE A 21 -3.20 0.05 3.57
C ILE A 21 -2.92 -0.38 5.01
N GLY A 22 -3.87 -1.09 5.64
CA GLY A 22 -3.69 -1.60 6.99
C GLY A 22 -2.50 -2.55 7.11
N LEU A 23 -2.35 -3.45 6.14
CA LEU A 23 -1.23 -4.38 6.12
C LEU A 23 0.10 -3.65 5.95
N VAL A 24 0.15 -2.67 5.07
CA VAL A 24 1.38 -1.89 4.84
C VAL A 24 1.73 -1.08 6.09
N MET A 25 0.74 -0.53 6.78
CA MET A 25 0.98 0.18 8.04
C MET A 25 1.55 -0.73 9.11
N LYS A 26 1.07 -1.96 9.20
CA LYS A 26 1.64 -2.95 10.12
C LYS A 26 3.08 -3.28 9.77
N ALA A 27 3.36 -3.45 8.48
CA ALA A 27 4.72 -3.70 8.02
C ALA A 27 5.64 -2.51 8.35
N ARG A 28 5.15 -1.29 8.17
CA ARG A 28 5.90 -0.09 8.51
C ARG A 28 6.27 -0.08 10.00
N ASN A 29 5.31 -0.37 10.86
CA ASN A 29 5.56 -0.41 12.30
C ASN A 29 6.58 -1.48 12.66
N ALA A 30 6.49 -2.66 12.05
CA ALA A 30 7.45 -3.73 12.27
C ALA A 30 8.85 -3.31 11.82
N TYR A 31 8.96 -2.62 10.68
CA TYR A 31 10.25 -2.14 10.19
C TYR A 31 10.87 -1.12 11.13
N ILE A 32 10.04 -0.22 11.68
CA ILE A 32 10.51 0.76 12.66
C ILE A 32 11.05 0.06 13.90
N ASP A 33 10.33 -0.93 14.41
CA ASP A 33 10.76 -1.70 15.58
C ASP A 33 12.06 -2.43 15.33
N GLU A 34 12.27 -2.94 14.13
CA GLU A 34 13.49 -3.64 13.75
C GLU A 34 14.59 -2.70 13.26
N ARG A 35 14.33 -1.41 13.23
CA ARG A 35 15.26 -0.38 12.75
C ARG A 35 15.67 -0.59 11.30
N LYS A 36 14.74 -1.10 10.50
CA LYS A 36 14.95 -1.26 9.06
C LYS A 36 14.52 0.00 8.33
N PRO A 37 15.10 0.25 7.12
CA PRO A 37 14.66 1.39 6.29
C PRO A 37 13.18 1.26 5.93
N ILE A 38 12.45 2.36 6.01
CA ILE A 38 11.02 2.37 5.72
C ILE A 38 10.69 3.08 4.41
N GLU A 39 11.70 3.48 3.65
CA GLU A 39 11.50 4.25 2.42
C GLU A 39 10.60 3.56 1.42
N ASP A 40 10.85 2.27 1.17
CA ASP A 40 10.04 1.50 0.22
C ASP A 40 8.62 1.30 0.73
N VAL A 41 8.48 1.05 2.03
CA VAL A 41 7.16 0.87 2.64
C VAL A 41 6.36 2.17 2.59
N ASP A 42 7.00 3.29 2.90
CA ASP A 42 6.35 4.60 2.82
C ASP A 42 5.94 4.94 1.39
N GLU A 43 6.79 4.64 0.42
CA GLU A 43 6.45 4.86 -0.98
C GLU A 43 5.22 4.05 -1.39
N LEU A 44 5.18 2.79 -1.00
CA LEU A 44 4.04 1.92 -1.28
C LEU A 44 2.78 2.47 -0.61
N LEU A 45 2.89 2.90 0.64
CA LEU A 45 1.76 3.47 1.36
C LEU A 45 1.22 4.71 0.66
N CYS A 46 2.10 5.59 0.20
CA CYS A 46 1.70 6.78 -0.54
C CYS A 46 0.95 6.43 -1.82
N LYS A 47 1.43 5.43 -2.55
CA LYS A 47 0.76 4.99 -3.78
C LYS A 47 -0.63 4.44 -3.47
N LEU A 48 -0.76 3.65 -2.42
CA LEU A 48 -2.05 3.10 -2.01
C LEU A 48 -3.02 4.20 -1.60
N MET A 49 -2.54 5.21 -0.90
CA MET A 49 -3.37 6.35 -0.51
C MET A 49 -3.87 7.14 -1.72
N ARG A 50 -3.04 7.29 -2.74
CA ARG A 50 -3.45 7.95 -3.99
C ARG A 50 -4.53 7.16 -4.70
N ILE A 51 -4.38 5.83 -4.76
CA ILE A 51 -5.38 4.96 -5.36
C ILE A 51 -6.69 5.08 -4.60
N LYS A 52 -6.64 5.05 -3.28
CA LYS A 52 -7.83 5.20 -2.44
C LYS A 52 -8.55 6.51 -2.74
N ASN A 53 -7.81 7.60 -2.88
CA ASN A 53 -8.41 8.89 -3.19
C ASN A 53 -9.13 8.89 -4.54
N ARG A 54 -8.56 8.20 -5.54
CA ARG A 54 -9.20 8.05 -6.83
C ARG A 54 -10.49 7.25 -6.76
N LEU A 55 -10.53 6.27 -5.87
CA LEU A 55 -11.70 5.41 -5.72
C LEU A 55 -12.85 6.08 -4.96
N ARG A 56 -12.61 7.26 -4.40
CA ARG A 56 -13.66 8.00 -3.69
C ARG A 56 -14.77 8.48 -4.61
N VAL A 57 -14.48 8.59 -5.87
CA VAL A 57 -15.48 9.01 -6.86
C VAL A 57 -16.49 7.89 -7.11
#